data_c94cb3a60cbdeef1c1cef69597da91fb
#
_entry.id   c94cb3a60cbdeef1c1cef69597da91fb
#
_cell.length_a   1.000
_cell.length_b   1.000
_cell.length_c   1.000
_cell.angle_alpha   90.00
_cell.angle_beta   90.00
_cell.angle_gamma   90.00
#
_symmetry.space_group_name_H-M   'P 1'
#
loop_
_entity.id
_entity.type
_entity.pdbx_description
1 polymer ?
#
loop_
_entity_poly.entity_id
_entity_poly.type
_entity_poly.pdbx_seq_one_letter_code
_entity_poly.pdbx_strand_id
1 'polypeptide(L)'
;IDIINSIEIKGGCNVQFALDPESFNYAVIEINPRVSRSSALASKATGYPIAKIAAKIALGYNLDEIKNAVTGKTYACFEPAIDYVVTKIPKWPFDKFFGAKRNLGTKMMATGEIMAIGNTLESSLLKGIRSLEIKQYTLERKSSKKRTTVELKQRVIVPDDERLFDLAELIRRNYNMEKLAEITGMDPFFLQKIKNIVDAEEELKKYKLADLTYDILKKYKKMGFSDKGISELIGCDADEVYNLRKSLCIIPVYKMVDTCAGEFEAVSPYYYSTYDETTE
;
A
#
# COMPACT_ATOMS: atom_id res chain seq x y z
N ILE A 1 -17.04 -3.12 21.17
CA ILE A 1 -17.05 -3.75 22.50
C ILE A 1 -18.22 -4.73 22.58
N ASP A 2 -19.47 -4.31 22.35
CA ASP A 2 -20.68 -5.14 22.52
C ASP A 2 -20.64 -6.46 21.73
N ILE A 3 -20.16 -6.43 20.49
CA ILE A 3 -19.99 -7.62 19.65
C ILE A 3 -19.01 -8.61 20.32
N ILE A 4 -17.88 -8.12 20.82
CA ILE A 4 -16.85 -8.96 21.45
C ILE A 4 -17.38 -9.58 22.73
N ASN A 5 -18.10 -8.79 23.53
CA ASN A 5 -18.72 -9.26 24.77
C ASN A 5 -19.84 -10.28 24.51
N SER A 6 -20.68 -10.07 23.47
CA SER A 6 -21.81 -10.96 23.17
C SER A 6 -21.41 -12.35 22.70
N ILE A 7 -20.21 -12.49 22.14
CA ILE A 7 -19.67 -13.81 21.68
C ILE A 7 -18.45 -14.25 22.52
N GLU A 8 -18.20 -13.60 23.65
CA GLU A 8 -17.15 -13.93 24.63
C GLU A 8 -15.77 -14.17 24.03
N ILE A 9 -15.36 -13.32 23.06
CA ILE A 9 -14.05 -13.46 22.40
C ILE A 9 -12.92 -13.17 23.40
N LYS A 10 -12.05 -14.16 23.56
CA LYS A 10 -10.78 -14.03 24.27
C LYS A 10 -9.63 -14.15 23.28
N GLY A 11 -8.84 -13.09 23.13
CA GLY A 11 -7.70 -13.05 22.21
C GLY A 11 -7.95 -12.18 20.97
N GLY A 12 -7.42 -12.58 19.81
CA GLY A 12 -7.50 -11.80 18.60
C GLY A 12 -8.78 -12.05 17.79
N CYS A 13 -9.36 -10.98 17.24
CA CYS A 13 -10.45 -11.07 16.28
C CYS A 13 -10.29 -10.00 15.19
N ASN A 14 -11.03 -10.18 14.10
CA ASN A 14 -11.18 -9.19 13.04
C ASN A 14 -12.66 -8.88 12.86
N VAL A 15 -13.01 -7.59 12.93
CA VAL A 15 -14.38 -7.11 12.69
C VAL A 15 -14.34 -6.17 11.50
N GLN A 16 -15.22 -6.38 10.52
CA GLN A 16 -15.37 -5.51 9.36
C GLN A 16 -16.63 -4.67 9.49
N PHE A 17 -16.47 -3.36 9.29
CA PHE A 17 -17.54 -2.39 9.30
C PHE A 17 -17.66 -1.70 7.95
N ALA A 18 -18.88 -1.35 7.56
CA ALA A 18 -19.15 -0.31 6.58
C ALA A 18 -19.59 0.95 7.34
N LEU A 19 -18.93 2.06 7.09
CA LEU A 19 -19.24 3.37 7.68
C LEU A 19 -19.74 4.30 6.60
N ASP A 20 -20.87 4.96 6.85
CA ASP A 20 -21.34 6.08 6.05
C ASP A 20 -20.58 7.35 6.48
N PRO A 21 -19.80 7.97 5.60
CA PRO A 21 -18.98 9.13 5.97
C PRO A 21 -19.80 10.38 6.27
N GLU A 22 -21.05 10.46 5.78
CA GLU A 22 -21.90 11.66 5.96
C GLU A 22 -22.70 11.60 7.26
N SER A 23 -23.19 10.44 7.65
CA SER A 23 -24.09 10.29 8.80
C SER A 23 -23.48 9.56 9.99
N PHE A 24 -22.28 9.01 9.87
CA PHE A 24 -21.66 8.11 10.83
C PHE A 24 -22.47 6.84 11.15
N ASN A 25 -23.54 6.55 10.39
CA ASN A 25 -24.21 5.26 10.48
C ASN A 25 -23.26 4.16 10.01
N TYR A 26 -23.29 3.04 10.70
CA TYR A 26 -22.42 1.91 10.34
C TYR A 26 -23.18 0.59 10.32
N ALA A 27 -22.70 -0.33 9.53
CA ALA A 27 -23.14 -1.71 9.51
C ALA A 27 -21.98 -2.64 9.79
N VAL A 28 -22.21 -3.69 10.57
CA VAL A 28 -21.25 -4.77 10.75
C VAL A 28 -21.40 -5.71 9.56
N ILE A 29 -20.32 -5.90 8.80
CA ILE A 29 -20.30 -6.79 7.62
C ILE A 29 -20.06 -8.22 8.08
N GLU A 30 -18.97 -8.44 8.82
CA GLU A 30 -18.64 -9.76 9.37
C GLU A 30 -17.71 -9.65 10.58
N ILE A 31 -17.69 -10.71 11.37
CA ILE A 31 -16.72 -10.91 12.44
C ILE A 31 -16.01 -12.25 12.26
N ASN A 32 -14.69 -12.24 12.44
CA ASN A 32 -13.85 -13.44 12.44
C ASN A 32 -13.20 -13.57 13.83
N PRO A 33 -13.73 -14.40 14.74
CA PRO A 33 -13.21 -14.55 16.12
C PRO A 33 -11.97 -15.43 16.16
N ARG A 34 -10.96 -15.04 15.41
CA ARG A 34 -9.68 -15.75 15.28
C ARG A 34 -8.58 -14.83 14.79
N VAL A 35 -7.33 -15.19 15.06
CA VAL A 35 -6.18 -14.66 14.35
C VAL A 35 -6.17 -15.19 12.91
N SER A 36 -5.95 -14.32 11.95
CA SER A 36 -6.04 -14.63 10.53
C SER A 36 -4.85 -14.05 9.75
N ARG A 37 -4.85 -14.22 8.42
CA ARG A 37 -3.86 -13.60 7.53
C ARG A 37 -3.84 -12.07 7.67
N SER A 38 -5.00 -11.43 7.84
CA SER A 38 -5.09 -9.99 8.07
C SER A 38 -4.39 -9.58 9.38
N SER A 39 -4.51 -10.39 10.44
CA SER A 39 -3.80 -10.16 11.71
C SER A 39 -2.28 -10.27 11.53
N ALA A 40 -1.79 -11.22 10.74
CA ALA A 40 -0.37 -11.36 10.43
C ALA A 40 0.18 -10.15 9.65
N LEU A 41 -0.61 -9.63 8.68
CA LEU A 41 -0.26 -8.40 7.97
C LEU A 41 -0.28 -7.17 8.88
N ALA A 42 -1.29 -7.04 9.75
CA ALA A 42 -1.36 -5.96 10.73
C ALA A 42 -0.15 -6.01 11.68
N SER A 43 0.26 -7.20 12.13
CA SER A 43 1.46 -7.37 12.96
C SER A 43 2.73 -6.89 12.26
N LYS A 44 2.89 -7.19 10.97
CA LYS A 44 4.03 -6.70 10.17
C LYS A 44 3.94 -5.19 9.90
N ALA A 45 2.73 -4.69 9.68
CA ALA A 45 2.49 -3.28 9.37
C ALA A 45 2.78 -2.38 10.57
N THR A 46 2.50 -2.84 11.78
CA THR A 46 2.59 -2.05 13.00
C THR A 46 3.76 -2.45 13.90
N GLY A 47 4.42 -3.59 13.64
CA GLY A 47 5.36 -4.19 14.58
C GLY A 47 4.70 -4.85 15.80
N TYR A 48 3.39 -4.68 16.02
CA TYR A 48 2.67 -5.21 17.17
C TYR A 48 2.41 -6.72 17.03
N PRO A 49 2.91 -7.58 17.94
CA PRO A 49 2.89 -9.03 17.75
C PRO A 49 1.55 -9.66 18.14
N ILE A 50 0.49 -9.46 17.35
CA ILE A 50 -0.90 -9.85 17.64
C ILE A 50 -1.01 -11.33 18.04
N ALA A 51 -0.39 -12.26 17.31
CA ALA A 51 -0.50 -13.69 17.59
C ALA A 51 0.13 -14.07 18.95
N LYS A 52 1.28 -13.47 19.28
CA LYS A 52 1.95 -13.71 20.59
C LYS A 52 1.10 -13.19 21.74
N ILE A 53 0.49 -12.02 21.57
CA ILE A 53 -0.38 -11.41 22.58
C ILE A 53 -1.65 -12.22 22.71
N ALA A 54 -2.31 -12.62 21.61
CA ALA A 54 -3.49 -13.47 21.64
C ALA A 54 -3.24 -14.81 22.37
N ALA A 55 -2.07 -15.43 22.17
CA ALA A 55 -1.69 -16.64 22.89
C ALA A 55 -1.55 -16.41 24.41
N LYS A 56 -0.98 -15.28 24.83
CA LYS A 56 -0.88 -14.93 26.25
C LYS A 56 -2.24 -14.65 26.89
N ILE A 57 -3.14 -13.97 26.17
CA ILE A 57 -4.53 -13.76 26.63
C ILE A 57 -5.24 -15.11 26.81
N ALA A 58 -5.04 -16.07 25.91
CA ALA A 58 -5.61 -17.41 26.04
C ALA A 58 -5.08 -18.18 27.26
N LEU A 59 -3.89 -17.81 27.76
CA LEU A 59 -3.33 -18.34 29.02
C LEU A 59 -3.81 -17.59 30.26
N GLY A 60 -4.66 -16.57 30.12
CA GLY A 60 -5.27 -15.82 31.21
C GLY A 60 -4.62 -14.49 31.56
N TYR A 61 -3.61 -14.03 30.81
CA TYR A 61 -3.01 -12.71 31.02
C TYR A 61 -3.91 -11.59 30.51
N ASN A 62 -3.93 -10.45 31.19
CA ASN A 62 -4.54 -9.22 30.73
C ASN A 62 -3.55 -8.40 29.89
N LEU A 63 -4.05 -7.46 29.07
CA LEU A 63 -3.22 -6.65 28.18
C LEU A 63 -2.22 -5.75 28.93
N ASP A 64 -2.58 -5.28 30.11
CA ASP A 64 -1.74 -4.47 31.01
C ASP A 64 -0.66 -5.27 31.76
N GLU A 65 -0.77 -6.58 31.76
CA GLU A 65 0.25 -7.50 32.32
C GLU A 65 1.27 -7.95 31.27
N ILE A 66 0.92 -7.83 29.98
CA ILE A 66 1.76 -8.28 28.88
C ILE A 66 2.67 -7.14 28.43
N LYS A 67 3.97 -7.26 28.67
CA LYS A 67 4.95 -6.30 28.13
C LYS A 67 4.99 -6.36 26.61
N ASN A 68 5.03 -5.19 25.98
CA ASN A 68 5.25 -5.08 24.55
C ASN A 68 6.69 -5.52 24.21
N ALA A 69 6.81 -6.55 23.38
CA ALA A 69 8.12 -7.12 23.04
C ALA A 69 8.96 -6.19 22.13
N VAL A 70 8.35 -5.20 21.50
CA VAL A 70 9.02 -4.26 20.60
C VAL A 70 9.66 -3.12 21.37
N THR A 71 8.93 -2.53 22.31
CA THR A 71 9.42 -1.40 23.11
C THR A 71 10.12 -1.84 24.39
N GLY A 72 9.76 -3.02 24.95
CA GLY A 72 10.24 -3.49 26.25
C GLY A 72 9.81 -2.63 27.44
N LYS A 73 9.33 -1.42 27.19
CA LYS A 73 8.96 -0.40 28.19
C LYS A 73 7.44 -0.24 28.32
N THR A 74 6.69 -0.42 27.24
CA THR A 74 5.23 -0.31 27.22
C THR A 74 4.54 -1.67 27.39
N TYR A 75 3.22 -1.64 27.51
CA TYR A 75 2.37 -2.83 27.65
C TYR A 75 1.51 -3.03 26.41
N ALA A 76 0.93 -4.23 26.27
CA ALA A 76 0.12 -4.60 25.12
C ALA A 76 -1.22 -3.83 25.01
N CYS A 77 -1.63 -3.13 26.07
CA CYS A 77 -2.80 -2.25 26.07
C CYS A 77 -2.58 -0.93 25.33
N PHE A 78 -1.33 -0.57 24.99
CA PHE A 78 -1.05 0.62 24.17
C PHE A 78 -1.32 0.33 22.70
N GLU A 79 -2.14 1.16 22.08
CA GLU A 79 -2.43 1.07 20.66
C GLU A 79 -1.19 1.45 19.83
N PRO A 80 -0.93 0.75 18.71
CA PRO A 80 0.14 1.14 17.81
C PRO A 80 -0.09 2.52 17.18
N ALA A 81 0.93 3.37 17.20
CA ALA A 81 1.03 4.58 16.42
C ALA A 81 2.09 4.40 15.34
N ILE A 82 1.83 4.86 14.11
CA ILE A 82 2.75 4.74 12.98
C ILE A 82 2.89 6.08 12.26
N ASP A 83 4.09 6.38 11.77
CA ASP A 83 4.44 7.59 11.02
C ASP A 83 4.79 7.31 9.55
N TYR A 84 4.46 6.12 9.07
CA TYR A 84 4.64 5.67 7.69
C TYR A 84 3.32 5.18 7.08
N VAL A 85 3.31 4.98 5.78
CA VAL A 85 2.13 4.49 5.03
C VAL A 85 2.32 3.02 4.66
N VAL A 86 1.29 2.23 4.93
CA VAL A 86 1.23 0.82 4.54
C VAL A 86 0.16 0.62 3.48
N THR A 87 0.57 0.14 2.31
CA THR A 87 -0.34 -0.23 1.22
C THR A 87 -0.45 -1.73 1.12
N LYS A 88 -1.69 -2.22 1.14
CA LYS A 88 -2.02 -3.63 0.90
C LYS A 88 -2.72 -3.76 -0.45
N ILE A 89 -2.22 -4.63 -1.33
CA ILE A 89 -2.83 -4.89 -2.62
C ILE A 89 -3.11 -6.39 -2.75
N PRO A 90 -4.36 -6.82 -3.02
CA PRO A 90 -4.69 -8.21 -3.30
C PRO A 90 -4.08 -8.67 -4.62
N LYS A 91 -3.76 -9.95 -4.72
CA LYS A 91 -3.35 -10.60 -5.97
C LYS A 91 -4.46 -11.52 -6.44
N TRP A 92 -4.93 -11.27 -7.66
CA TRP A 92 -5.98 -12.07 -8.29
C TRP A 92 -5.39 -12.97 -9.37
N PRO A 93 -5.76 -14.26 -9.41
CA PRO A 93 -5.17 -15.25 -10.33
C PRO A 93 -5.90 -15.31 -11.68
N PHE A 94 -6.46 -14.20 -12.17
CA PHE A 94 -7.25 -14.16 -13.40
C PHE A 94 -6.45 -14.51 -14.66
N ASP A 95 -5.14 -14.42 -14.60
CA ASP A 95 -4.21 -14.87 -15.64
C ASP A 95 -4.12 -16.40 -15.74
N LYS A 96 -4.51 -17.13 -14.67
CA LYS A 96 -4.44 -18.59 -14.57
C LYS A 96 -5.79 -19.27 -14.85
N PHE A 97 -6.90 -18.55 -14.77
CA PHE A 97 -8.23 -19.10 -14.93
C PHE A 97 -8.94 -18.51 -16.14
N PHE A 98 -8.92 -19.23 -17.25
CA PHE A 98 -9.64 -18.84 -18.46
C PHE A 98 -11.15 -18.79 -18.21
N GLY A 99 -11.81 -17.73 -18.68
CA GLY A 99 -13.25 -17.53 -18.56
C GLY A 99 -13.74 -17.06 -17.18
N ALA A 100 -12.84 -16.83 -16.21
CA ALA A 100 -13.22 -16.24 -14.94
C ALA A 100 -13.70 -14.79 -15.12
N LYS A 101 -14.83 -14.46 -14.48
CA LYS A 101 -15.28 -13.06 -14.41
C LYS A 101 -14.30 -12.26 -13.56
N ARG A 102 -13.78 -11.16 -14.12
CA ARG A 102 -12.80 -10.28 -13.44
C ARG A 102 -13.43 -9.21 -12.56
N ASN A 103 -14.74 -9.01 -12.67
CA ASN A 103 -15.44 -8.01 -11.89
C ASN A 103 -15.42 -8.38 -10.40
N LEU A 104 -14.94 -7.45 -9.60
CA LEU A 104 -14.88 -7.60 -8.15
C LEU A 104 -16.25 -7.37 -7.52
N GLY A 105 -16.54 -8.10 -6.45
CA GLY A 105 -17.80 -8.05 -5.73
C GLY A 105 -17.65 -8.67 -4.34
N THR A 106 -18.73 -9.21 -3.79
CA THR A 106 -18.78 -9.79 -2.44
C THR A 106 -18.11 -11.17 -2.33
N LYS A 107 -17.75 -11.80 -3.46
CA LYS A 107 -17.07 -13.10 -3.48
C LYS A 107 -15.58 -12.93 -3.22
N MET A 108 -15.02 -13.81 -2.42
CA MET A 108 -13.58 -13.88 -2.17
C MET A 108 -12.87 -14.48 -3.41
N MET A 109 -12.10 -13.66 -4.14
CA MET A 109 -11.46 -14.02 -5.42
C MET A 109 -9.93 -13.91 -5.37
N ALA A 110 -9.38 -13.20 -4.40
CA ALA A 110 -7.93 -13.04 -4.24
C ALA A 110 -7.30 -14.32 -3.69
N THR A 111 -6.16 -14.74 -4.27
CA THR A 111 -5.38 -15.90 -3.83
C THR A 111 -4.17 -15.53 -3.00
N GLY A 112 -3.81 -14.26 -2.98
CA GLY A 112 -2.69 -13.71 -2.22
C GLY A 112 -2.84 -12.23 -2.03
N GLU A 113 -1.88 -11.65 -1.34
CA GLU A 113 -1.80 -10.23 -1.10
C GLU A 113 -0.35 -9.82 -0.88
N ILE A 114 -0.02 -8.60 -1.23
CA ILE A 114 1.26 -7.97 -0.92
C ILE A 114 1.04 -6.83 0.07
N MET A 115 2.10 -6.51 0.78
CA MET A 115 2.16 -5.35 1.65
C MET A 115 3.43 -4.57 1.33
N ALA A 116 3.31 -3.26 1.23
CA ALA A 116 4.43 -2.36 1.02
C ALA A 116 4.39 -1.21 2.00
N ILE A 117 5.56 -0.80 2.49
CA ILE A 117 5.72 0.31 3.43
C ILE A 117 6.54 1.42 2.76
N GLY A 118 6.13 2.66 2.98
CA GLY A 118 6.81 3.86 2.49
C GLY A 118 6.41 5.08 3.31
N ASN A 119 7.17 6.15 3.21
CA ASN A 119 6.88 7.40 3.94
C ASN A 119 5.71 8.18 3.34
N THR A 120 5.35 7.91 2.10
CA THR A 120 4.22 8.51 1.41
C THR A 120 3.36 7.44 0.76
N LEU A 121 2.09 7.78 0.47
CA LEU A 121 1.20 6.87 -0.22
C LEU A 121 1.73 6.54 -1.63
N GLU A 122 2.29 7.52 -2.33
CA GLU A 122 2.88 7.33 -3.65
C GLU A 122 4.01 6.30 -3.61
N SER A 123 4.92 6.42 -2.63
CA SER A 123 6.06 5.50 -2.51
C SER A 123 5.64 4.09 -2.12
N SER A 124 4.69 3.94 -1.18
CA SER A 124 4.18 2.64 -0.77
C SER A 124 3.37 1.97 -1.88
N LEU A 125 2.57 2.75 -2.64
CA LEU A 125 1.78 2.24 -3.77
C LEU A 125 2.68 1.72 -4.90
N LEU A 126 3.69 2.50 -5.32
CA LEU A 126 4.65 2.08 -6.35
C LEU A 126 5.46 0.85 -5.92
N LYS A 127 5.85 0.75 -4.64
CA LYS A 127 6.45 -0.47 -4.10
C LYS A 127 5.48 -1.66 -4.17
N GLY A 128 4.22 -1.44 -3.82
CA GLY A 128 3.17 -2.45 -3.87
C GLY A 128 2.99 -3.00 -5.29
N ILE A 129 2.86 -2.13 -6.27
CA ILE A 129 2.66 -2.52 -7.68
C ILE A 129 3.79 -3.43 -8.17
N ARG A 130 5.05 -3.05 -7.96
CA ARG A 130 6.18 -3.88 -8.42
C ARG A 130 6.31 -5.20 -7.67
N SER A 131 5.75 -5.30 -6.46
CA SER A 131 5.72 -6.53 -5.65
C SER A 131 4.62 -7.50 -6.07
N LEU A 132 3.66 -7.10 -6.90
CA LEU A 132 2.60 -7.98 -7.43
C LEU A 132 3.11 -9.06 -8.41
N GLU A 133 4.36 -8.94 -8.88
CA GLU A 133 4.97 -9.87 -9.86
C GLU A 133 4.22 -9.93 -11.20
N ILE A 134 3.56 -8.82 -11.58
CA ILE A 134 2.85 -8.66 -12.86
C ILE A 134 3.71 -7.95 -13.91
N LYS A 135 5.02 -7.83 -13.68
CA LYS A 135 5.96 -7.10 -14.55
C LYS A 135 5.56 -5.66 -14.81
N GLN A 136 5.01 -5.00 -13.79
CA GLN A 136 4.56 -3.62 -13.84
C GLN A 136 5.36 -2.79 -12.82
N TYR A 137 5.97 -1.70 -13.26
CA TYR A 137 6.87 -0.87 -12.45
C TYR A 137 6.40 0.58 -12.33
N THR A 138 5.37 0.94 -13.10
CA THR A 138 4.75 2.27 -13.18
C THR A 138 3.23 2.12 -13.21
N LEU A 139 2.49 3.23 -13.18
CA LEU A 139 1.04 3.22 -13.39
C LEU A 139 0.64 3.16 -14.87
N GLU A 140 1.60 3.34 -15.77
CA GLU A 140 1.37 3.24 -17.19
C GLU A 140 1.26 1.78 -17.64
N ARG A 141 0.09 1.37 -18.13
CA ARG A 141 -0.15 0.00 -18.59
C ARG A 141 -0.57 -0.05 -20.06
N LYS A 142 0.08 -0.92 -20.83
CA LYS A 142 -0.16 -1.04 -22.28
C LYS A 142 -1.62 -1.38 -22.61
N SER A 143 -2.29 -2.20 -21.79
CA SER A 143 -3.70 -2.56 -21.99
C SER A 143 -4.61 -1.34 -21.81
N SER A 144 -4.38 -0.54 -20.76
CA SER A 144 -5.18 0.67 -20.49
C SER A 144 -4.99 1.74 -21.58
N LYS A 145 -3.76 1.91 -22.07
CA LYS A 145 -3.49 2.85 -23.19
C LYS A 145 -4.27 2.55 -24.47
N LYS A 146 -4.54 1.26 -24.74
CA LYS A 146 -5.25 0.83 -25.96
C LYS A 146 -6.76 1.03 -25.86
N ARG A 147 -7.32 1.21 -24.67
CA ARG A 147 -8.75 1.38 -24.43
C ARG A 147 -9.19 2.80 -24.80
N THR A 148 -10.42 2.91 -25.29
CA THR A 148 -11.07 4.22 -25.45
C THR A 148 -11.42 4.83 -24.09
N THR A 149 -11.62 6.14 -24.04
CA THR A 149 -12.04 6.82 -22.81
C THR A 149 -13.40 6.31 -22.32
N VAL A 150 -14.29 5.88 -23.20
CA VAL A 150 -15.59 5.30 -22.84
C VAL A 150 -15.41 3.96 -22.16
N GLU A 151 -14.57 3.08 -22.70
CA GLU A 151 -14.25 1.79 -22.07
C GLU A 151 -13.58 1.96 -20.71
N LEU A 152 -12.60 2.86 -20.60
CA LEU A 152 -11.95 3.17 -19.33
C LEU A 152 -12.96 3.63 -18.27
N LYS A 153 -13.89 4.51 -18.61
CA LYS A 153 -14.96 4.97 -17.70
C LYS A 153 -15.81 3.81 -17.21
N GLN A 154 -16.26 2.92 -18.09
CA GLN A 154 -17.05 1.76 -17.69
C GLN A 154 -16.29 0.85 -16.71
N ARG A 155 -15.01 0.64 -16.95
CA ARG A 155 -14.14 -0.23 -16.14
C ARG A 155 -13.78 0.35 -14.77
N VAL A 156 -13.75 1.67 -14.63
CA VAL A 156 -13.52 2.28 -13.30
C VAL A 156 -14.79 2.34 -12.44
N ILE A 157 -15.98 2.36 -13.08
CA ILE A 157 -17.28 2.26 -12.40
C ILE A 157 -17.47 0.84 -11.84
N VAL A 158 -17.24 -0.18 -12.67
CA VAL A 158 -17.36 -1.58 -12.25
C VAL A 158 -15.95 -2.13 -11.99
N PRO A 159 -15.51 -2.22 -10.73
CA PRO A 159 -14.14 -2.52 -10.39
C PRO A 159 -13.69 -3.91 -10.83
N ASP A 160 -12.50 -3.98 -11.40
CA ASP A 160 -11.75 -5.19 -11.64
C ASP A 160 -10.30 -5.05 -11.13
N ASP A 161 -9.48 -6.06 -11.34
CA ASP A 161 -8.08 -6.09 -10.92
C ASP A 161 -7.17 -5.09 -11.65
N GLU A 162 -7.62 -4.47 -12.73
CA GLU A 162 -6.88 -3.45 -13.49
C GLU A 162 -7.36 -2.01 -13.20
N ARG A 163 -8.39 -1.83 -12.36
CA ARG A 163 -9.02 -0.53 -12.09
C ARG A 163 -8.01 0.59 -11.79
N LEU A 164 -6.96 0.31 -11.02
CA LEU A 164 -5.94 1.30 -10.68
C LEU A 164 -5.23 1.86 -11.91
N PHE A 165 -4.90 1.01 -12.88
CA PHE A 165 -4.21 1.42 -14.11
C PHE A 165 -5.15 2.15 -15.07
N ASP A 166 -6.42 1.77 -15.10
CA ASP A 166 -7.45 2.45 -15.90
C ASP A 166 -7.77 3.85 -15.32
N LEU A 167 -7.77 4.00 -13.98
CA LEU A 167 -7.84 5.30 -13.32
C LEU A 167 -6.65 6.19 -13.68
N ALA A 168 -5.44 5.67 -13.58
CA ALA A 168 -4.23 6.40 -13.95
C ALA A 168 -4.24 6.85 -15.42
N GLU A 169 -4.76 6.02 -16.32
CA GLU A 169 -4.87 6.38 -17.75
C GLU A 169 -5.93 7.46 -17.99
N LEU A 170 -7.07 7.44 -17.29
CA LEU A 170 -8.06 8.54 -17.35
C LEU A 170 -7.47 9.86 -16.86
N ILE A 171 -6.72 9.82 -15.76
CA ILE A 171 -6.04 11.00 -15.21
C ILE A 171 -5.00 11.52 -16.22
N ARG A 172 -4.22 10.65 -16.86
CA ARG A 172 -3.24 11.01 -17.90
C ARG A 172 -3.89 11.68 -19.10
N ARG A 173 -5.13 11.30 -19.43
CA ARG A 173 -5.94 11.95 -20.48
C ARG A 173 -6.65 13.23 -19.99
N ASN A 174 -6.29 13.75 -18.81
CA ASN A 174 -6.91 14.94 -18.22
C ASN A 174 -8.43 14.81 -18.00
N TYR A 175 -8.91 13.60 -17.66
CA TYR A 175 -10.30 13.45 -17.29
C TYR A 175 -10.59 14.24 -16.00
N ASN A 176 -11.77 14.86 -15.91
CA ASN A 176 -12.13 15.69 -14.77
C ASN A 176 -12.11 14.89 -13.45
N MET A 177 -11.35 15.35 -12.45
CA MET A 177 -11.11 14.66 -11.19
C MET A 177 -12.37 14.56 -10.31
N GLU A 178 -13.20 15.59 -10.30
CA GLU A 178 -14.45 15.60 -9.54
C GLU A 178 -15.43 14.56 -10.09
N LYS A 179 -15.58 14.53 -11.44
CA LYS A 179 -16.37 13.48 -12.09
C LYS A 179 -15.79 12.09 -11.88
N LEU A 180 -14.47 11.97 -11.78
CA LEU A 180 -13.82 10.69 -11.50
C LEU A 180 -14.13 10.23 -10.07
N ALA A 181 -14.09 11.13 -9.09
CA ALA A 181 -14.51 10.85 -7.71
C ALA A 181 -15.98 10.41 -7.65
N GLU A 182 -16.87 11.15 -8.32
CA GLU A 182 -18.30 10.85 -8.36
C GLU A 182 -18.59 9.45 -8.92
N ILE A 183 -18.05 9.11 -10.09
CA ILE A 183 -18.35 7.80 -10.75
C ILE A 183 -17.67 6.61 -10.09
N THR A 184 -16.60 6.83 -9.31
CA THR A 184 -15.84 5.76 -8.65
C THR A 184 -16.20 5.59 -7.18
N GLY A 185 -16.77 6.61 -6.55
CA GLY A 185 -16.94 6.69 -5.11
C GLY A 185 -15.63 6.79 -4.33
N MET A 186 -14.51 7.13 -5.01
CA MET A 186 -13.20 7.26 -4.36
C MET A 186 -13.04 8.67 -3.80
N ASP A 187 -12.49 8.73 -2.58
CA ASP A 187 -12.12 10.02 -1.99
C ASP A 187 -11.12 10.77 -2.90
N PRO A 188 -11.34 12.07 -3.16
CA PRO A 188 -10.46 12.91 -3.97
C PRO A 188 -9.00 12.90 -3.52
N PHE A 189 -8.73 12.70 -2.24
CA PHE A 189 -7.37 12.56 -1.71
C PHE A 189 -6.60 11.43 -2.40
N PHE A 190 -7.19 10.23 -2.52
CA PHE A 190 -6.52 9.10 -3.16
C PHE A 190 -6.34 9.32 -4.66
N LEU A 191 -7.32 9.91 -5.32
CA LEU A 191 -7.21 10.28 -6.73
C LEU A 191 -6.09 11.28 -6.97
N GLN A 192 -5.93 12.28 -6.07
CA GLN A 192 -4.82 13.23 -6.14
C GLN A 192 -3.46 12.56 -5.96
N LYS A 193 -3.36 11.55 -5.08
CA LYS A 193 -2.13 10.77 -4.91
C LYS A 193 -1.77 9.96 -6.15
N ILE A 194 -2.76 9.38 -6.83
CA ILE A 194 -2.56 8.71 -8.12
C ILE A 194 -2.12 9.74 -9.17
N LYS A 195 -2.75 10.92 -9.19
CA LYS A 195 -2.38 12.01 -10.11
C LYS A 195 -0.94 12.46 -9.92
N ASN A 196 -0.46 12.58 -8.68
CA ASN A 196 0.93 12.94 -8.40
C ASN A 196 1.92 11.97 -9.07
N ILE A 197 1.61 10.67 -9.03
CA ILE A 197 2.43 9.65 -9.70
C ILE A 197 2.34 9.79 -11.22
N VAL A 198 1.15 9.98 -11.78
CA VAL A 198 0.95 10.16 -13.22
C VAL A 198 1.70 11.41 -13.72
N ASP A 199 1.58 12.54 -13.02
CA ASP A 199 2.29 13.77 -13.37
C ASP A 199 3.82 13.57 -13.35
N ALA A 200 4.32 12.82 -12.37
CA ALA A 200 5.74 12.48 -12.27
C ALA A 200 6.20 11.53 -13.41
N GLU A 201 5.35 10.59 -13.83
CA GLU A 201 5.62 9.74 -14.99
C GLU A 201 5.71 10.56 -16.28
N GLU A 202 4.78 11.50 -16.50
CA GLU A 202 4.79 12.38 -17.68
C GLU A 202 5.96 13.39 -17.65
N GLU A 203 6.39 13.82 -16.47
CA GLU A 203 7.58 14.65 -16.32
C GLU A 203 8.85 13.85 -16.64
N LEU A 204 8.99 12.62 -16.10
CA LEU A 204 10.14 11.74 -16.35
C LEU A 204 10.34 11.43 -17.84
N LYS A 205 9.27 11.24 -18.60
CA LYS A 205 9.34 10.97 -20.05
C LYS A 205 10.02 12.10 -20.85
N LYS A 206 10.12 13.29 -20.29
CA LYS A 206 10.78 14.44 -20.95
C LYS A 206 12.29 14.42 -20.79
N TYR A 207 12.83 13.64 -19.84
CA TYR A 207 14.26 13.53 -19.59
C TYR A 207 14.91 12.40 -20.39
N LYS A 208 16.18 12.57 -20.66
CA LYS A 208 17.11 11.51 -21.06
C LYS A 208 17.99 11.17 -19.86
N LEU A 209 18.70 10.07 -19.92
CA LEU A 209 19.59 9.65 -18.85
C LEU A 209 20.61 10.75 -18.46
N ALA A 210 21.16 11.48 -19.43
CA ALA A 210 22.12 12.54 -19.21
C ALA A 210 21.53 13.77 -18.48
N ASP A 211 20.22 13.95 -18.49
CA ASP A 211 19.52 15.06 -17.84
C ASP A 211 19.26 14.80 -16.35
N LEU A 212 19.43 13.55 -15.90
CA LEU A 212 19.13 13.14 -14.53
C LEU A 212 20.25 13.56 -13.56
N THR A 213 20.15 14.77 -13.04
CA THR A 213 21.02 15.25 -11.95
C THR A 213 20.72 14.56 -10.62
N TYR A 214 21.55 14.78 -9.61
CA TYR A 214 21.33 14.28 -8.25
C TYR A 214 19.92 14.64 -7.73
N ASP A 215 19.54 15.91 -7.82
CA ASP A 215 18.26 16.39 -7.28
C ASP A 215 17.06 15.79 -8.01
N ILE A 216 17.14 15.74 -9.33
CA ILE A 216 16.06 15.14 -10.16
C ILE A 216 15.91 13.66 -9.80
N LEU A 217 17.00 12.89 -9.84
CA LEU A 217 16.94 11.46 -9.57
C LEU A 217 16.54 11.18 -8.12
N LYS A 218 17.05 11.93 -7.14
CA LYS A 218 16.69 11.80 -5.72
C LYS A 218 15.20 12.08 -5.49
N LYS A 219 14.63 13.10 -6.13
CA LYS A 219 13.18 13.41 -6.09
C LYS A 219 12.34 12.18 -6.44
N TYR A 220 12.61 11.56 -7.59
CA TYR A 220 11.82 10.40 -8.04
C TYR A 220 12.09 9.13 -7.23
N LYS A 221 13.33 8.96 -6.74
CA LYS A 221 13.64 7.85 -5.82
C LYS A 221 12.89 7.98 -4.50
N LYS A 222 12.82 9.18 -3.90
CA LYS A 222 11.98 9.46 -2.71
C LYS A 222 10.51 9.18 -2.97
N MET A 223 10.02 9.52 -4.16
CA MET A 223 8.63 9.26 -4.56
C MET A 223 8.32 7.77 -4.79
N GLY A 224 9.34 6.90 -4.81
CA GLY A 224 9.17 5.45 -4.87
C GLY A 224 9.42 4.82 -6.23
N PHE A 225 9.82 5.58 -7.26
CA PHE A 225 10.18 5.01 -8.56
C PHE A 225 11.40 4.09 -8.46
N SER A 226 11.30 2.89 -9.03
CA SER A 226 12.43 1.96 -9.16
C SER A 226 13.35 2.37 -10.32
N ASP A 227 14.60 1.91 -10.31
CA ASP A 227 15.51 2.14 -11.43
C ASP A 227 14.90 1.58 -12.73
N LYS A 228 14.24 0.41 -12.65
CA LYS A 228 13.51 -0.17 -13.78
C LYS A 228 12.33 0.70 -14.24
N GLY A 229 11.54 1.23 -13.31
CA GLY A 229 10.41 2.12 -13.65
C GLY A 229 10.87 3.41 -14.33
N ILE A 230 11.95 4.03 -13.83
CA ILE A 230 12.56 5.20 -14.44
C ILE A 230 13.08 4.86 -15.85
N SER A 231 13.82 3.77 -15.99
CA SER A 231 14.40 3.36 -17.29
C SER A 231 13.33 3.13 -18.37
N GLU A 232 12.18 2.55 -18.00
CA GLU A 232 11.06 2.34 -18.93
C GLU A 232 10.43 3.66 -19.39
N LEU A 233 10.37 4.67 -18.50
CA LEU A 233 9.80 5.98 -18.83
C LEU A 233 10.73 6.84 -19.70
N ILE A 234 12.04 6.82 -19.44
CA ILE A 234 13.03 7.63 -20.20
C ILE A 234 13.58 6.89 -21.42
N GLY A 235 13.31 5.59 -21.58
CA GLY A 235 13.71 4.80 -22.75
C GLY A 235 15.19 4.38 -22.75
N CYS A 236 15.74 3.97 -21.61
CA CYS A 236 17.12 3.43 -21.47
C CYS A 236 17.14 2.09 -20.75
N ASP A 237 18.34 1.54 -20.48
CA ASP A 237 18.46 0.31 -19.72
C ASP A 237 18.36 0.58 -18.20
N ALA A 238 17.85 -0.39 -17.45
CA ALA A 238 17.73 -0.31 -16.00
C ALA A 238 19.10 -0.23 -15.30
N ASP A 239 20.11 -0.91 -15.84
CA ASP A 239 21.46 -0.89 -15.31
C ASP A 239 22.14 0.47 -15.51
N GLU A 240 21.80 1.21 -16.56
CA GLU A 240 22.29 2.58 -16.76
C GLU A 240 21.76 3.52 -15.65
N VAL A 241 20.45 3.45 -15.33
CA VAL A 241 19.86 4.21 -14.23
C VAL A 241 20.47 3.81 -12.88
N TYR A 242 20.66 2.51 -12.65
CA TYR A 242 21.27 1.98 -11.44
C TYR A 242 22.71 2.50 -11.26
N ASN A 243 23.53 2.45 -12.32
CA ASN A 243 24.92 2.89 -12.28
C ASN A 243 25.01 4.41 -12.08
N LEU A 244 24.17 5.20 -12.76
CA LEU A 244 24.07 6.64 -12.55
C LEU A 244 23.69 6.95 -11.09
N ARG A 245 22.67 6.28 -10.56
CA ARG A 245 22.25 6.47 -9.17
C ARG A 245 23.39 6.20 -8.18
N LYS A 246 24.16 5.13 -8.40
CA LYS A 246 25.31 4.79 -7.56
C LYS A 246 26.44 5.82 -7.67
N SER A 247 26.76 6.28 -8.87
CA SER A 247 27.78 7.30 -9.08
C SER A 247 27.42 8.64 -8.42
N LEU A 248 26.11 8.95 -8.33
CA LEU A 248 25.59 10.11 -7.63
C LEU A 248 25.41 9.87 -6.11
N CYS A 249 25.87 8.74 -5.56
CA CYS A 249 25.74 8.38 -4.15
C CYS A 249 24.29 8.41 -3.62
N ILE A 250 23.29 8.20 -4.49
CA ILE A 250 21.90 8.06 -4.09
C ILE A 250 21.66 6.63 -3.64
N ILE A 251 21.83 6.37 -2.35
CA ILE A 251 21.75 5.05 -1.73
C ILE A 251 20.46 4.99 -0.89
N PRO A 252 19.73 3.85 -0.88
CA PRO A 252 18.60 3.68 0.02
C PRO A 252 19.08 3.60 1.47
N VAL A 253 18.28 4.11 2.37
CA VAL A 253 18.40 3.95 3.81
C VAL A 253 17.30 3.02 4.31
N TYR A 254 17.44 2.52 5.53
CA TYR A 254 16.48 1.61 6.13
C TYR A 254 15.93 2.21 7.42
N LYS A 255 14.61 2.20 7.54
CA LYS A 255 13.87 2.62 8.73
C LYS A 255 13.19 1.44 9.36
N MET A 256 13.13 1.43 10.67
CA MET A 256 12.49 0.37 11.45
C MET A 256 10.96 0.47 11.34
N VAL A 257 10.29 -0.68 11.32
CA VAL A 257 8.85 -0.78 11.52
C VAL A 257 8.59 -0.74 13.02
N ASP A 258 8.04 0.36 13.49
CA ASP A 258 7.90 0.71 14.90
C ASP A 258 6.42 0.86 15.27
N THR A 259 6.07 0.46 16.50
CA THR A 259 4.70 0.54 17.04
C THR A 259 4.41 1.87 17.73
N CYS A 260 5.38 2.75 17.88
CA CYS A 260 5.27 3.95 18.72
C CYS A 260 5.71 5.24 18.01
N ALA A 261 5.82 5.24 16.68
CA ALA A 261 6.17 6.42 15.88
C ALA A 261 7.39 7.21 16.43
N GLY A 262 8.41 6.51 16.96
CA GLY A 262 9.62 7.11 17.53
C GLY A 262 9.47 7.69 18.94
N GLU A 263 8.31 7.59 19.59
CA GLU A 263 8.14 8.10 20.95
C GLU A 263 8.93 7.33 22.02
N PHE A 264 9.23 6.06 21.76
CA PHE A 264 10.02 5.18 22.63
C PHE A 264 11.08 4.46 21.80
N GLU A 265 12.20 4.13 22.43
CA GLU A 265 13.14 3.18 21.83
C GLU A 265 12.45 1.86 21.55
N ALA A 266 12.49 1.42 20.30
CA ALA A 266 11.90 0.17 19.84
C ALA A 266 12.98 -0.74 19.26
N VAL A 267 12.76 -2.06 19.37
CA VAL A 267 13.60 -3.08 18.73
C VAL A 267 12.67 -3.98 17.93
N SER A 268 12.60 -3.73 16.62
CA SER A 268 11.82 -4.54 15.70
C SER A 268 12.75 -5.23 14.69
N PRO A 269 12.49 -6.49 14.33
CA PRO A 269 13.26 -7.16 13.29
C PRO A 269 12.83 -6.74 11.88
N TYR A 270 11.86 -5.86 11.75
CA TYR A 270 11.29 -5.44 10.47
C TYR A 270 11.77 -4.05 10.08
N TYR A 271 12.28 -3.93 8.85
CA TYR A 271 12.75 -2.68 8.27
C TYR A 271 12.14 -2.48 6.89
N TYR A 272 11.99 -1.21 6.49
CA TYR A 272 11.61 -0.84 5.13
C TYR A 272 12.64 0.10 4.52
N SER A 273 12.90 -0.03 3.24
CA SER A 273 13.84 0.83 2.53
C SER A 273 13.18 2.12 2.09
N THR A 274 13.90 3.22 2.18
CA THR A 274 13.49 4.53 1.67
C THR A 274 14.69 5.27 1.09
N TYR A 275 14.47 6.43 0.46
CA TYR A 275 15.53 7.32 -0.03
C TYR A 275 15.58 8.64 0.75
N ASP A 276 15.15 8.62 1.99
CA ASP A 276 15.28 9.75 2.93
C ASP A 276 16.74 9.98 3.35
N GLU A 277 16.98 10.89 4.29
CA GLU A 277 18.33 11.35 4.60
C GLU A 277 19.00 10.58 5.75
N THR A 278 18.21 9.87 6.56
CA THR A 278 18.71 9.17 7.76
C THR A 278 18.40 7.68 7.74
N THR A 279 19.35 6.88 8.19
CA THR A 279 19.16 5.47 8.60
C THR A 279 18.92 5.46 10.11
N GLU A 280 17.93 4.73 10.56
CA GLU A 280 17.67 4.45 11.98
C GLU A 280 18.38 3.19 12.42
#